data_2eb32208febe6cc1389254efd02b572f
#
_entry.id   2eb32208febe6cc1389254efd02b572f
#
_cell.length_a   1.000
_cell.length_b   1.000
_cell.length_c   1.000
_cell.angle_alpha   90.00
_cell.angle_beta   90.00
_cell.angle_gamma   90.00
#
_symmetry.space_group_name_H-M   'P 1'
#
loop_
_entity.id
_entity.type
_entity.pdbx_description
1 polymer ?
#
loop_
_entity_poly.entity_id
_entity_poly.type
_entity_poly.pdbx_seq_one_letter_code
_entity_poly.pdbx_strand_id
1 'polypeptide(L)'
;VVIVAYFGIRSLVRGSISSQSDVVAVETTSDIPEAIVEDVSSAMHLVVLEAKGRTAPDKVVTVKAGTTGTVVATPAREGSFVRKGALLCGLDVEARSAQVKQAEAQRDSAKIEFDAAQSLAAKGLTPANREASAKATLDAAEAAVNAAKVELSKTEIRAPFDGVFETRLAEAGDFLAPGAACGVLVDMTPVIVAAEVSDEYAGRLKLGMDATARLAGGESYPARVRYISRTASEATRTFLVEAELDTGDAIVPAGVSASLILPVDTVPATLISPALLTLS
;
A
#
# COMPACT_ATOMS: atom_id res chain seq x y z
N VAL A 1 92.54 -66.58 51.18
CA VAL A 1 92.84 -66.36 49.75
C VAL A 1 91.54 -66.46 48.93
N VAL A 2 90.56 -67.34 49.24
CA VAL A 2 89.31 -67.56 48.48
C VAL A 2 88.29 -66.42 48.65
N ILE A 3 88.23 -65.75 49.82
CA ILE A 3 87.29 -64.65 50.11
C ILE A 3 87.62 -63.34 49.37
N VAL A 4 88.88 -63.02 49.12
CA VAL A 4 89.30 -61.80 48.38
C VAL A 4 89.00 -61.95 46.89
N ALA A 5 89.12 -63.13 46.32
CA ALA A 5 88.75 -63.37 44.92
C ALA A 5 87.23 -63.22 44.68
N TYR A 6 86.39 -63.64 45.67
CA TYR A 6 84.90 -63.49 45.54
C TYR A 6 84.45 -62.03 45.58
N PHE A 7 85.09 -61.20 46.41
CA PHE A 7 84.71 -59.75 46.44
C PHE A 7 85.28 -58.98 45.24
N GLY A 8 86.44 -59.37 44.72
CA GLY A 8 87.01 -58.75 43.51
C GLY A 8 86.20 -59.01 42.27
N ILE A 9 85.67 -60.21 42.07
CA ILE A 9 84.84 -60.60 40.96
C ILE A 9 83.46 -59.91 41.08
N ARG A 10 82.91 -59.73 42.30
CA ARG A 10 81.64 -59.07 42.52
C ARG A 10 81.74 -57.54 42.31
N SER A 11 82.87 -56.93 42.49
CA SER A 11 83.15 -55.54 42.20
C SER A 11 83.28 -55.28 40.69
N LEU A 12 83.94 -56.21 39.96
CA LEU A 12 84.06 -56.12 38.49
C LEU A 12 82.73 -56.35 37.75
N VAL A 13 81.89 -57.23 38.27
CA VAL A 13 80.59 -57.47 37.65
C VAL A 13 79.58 -56.36 37.96
N ARG A 14 79.81 -55.60 39.05
CA ARG A 14 78.96 -54.45 39.37
C ARG A 14 79.35 -53.16 38.63
N GLY A 15 80.47 -53.09 38.02
CA GLY A 15 81.00 -51.93 37.31
C GLY A 15 80.60 -51.86 35.82
N SER A 16 79.90 -52.86 35.29
CA SER A 16 79.58 -52.90 33.87
C SER A 16 78.09 -53.00 33.54
N ILE A 17 77.20 -52.69 34.49
CA ILE A 17 75.80 -52.45 34.19
C ILE A 17 75.56 -50.94 34.36
N SER A 18 76.17 -50.17 33.50
CA SER A 18 75.62 -48.84 33.17
C SER A 18 74.40 -49.09 32.34
N SER A 19 73.28 -49.10 33.02
CA SER A 19 71.97 -48.97 32.34
C SER A 19 72.01 -47.66 31.56
N GLN A 20 72.37 -47.80 30.31
CA GLN A 20 72.05 -46.77 29.33
C GLN A 20 70.55 -46.86 29.13
N SER A 21 69.82 -46.14 29.95
CA SER A 21 68.45 -45.84 29.68
C SER A 21 68.50 -44.99 28.44
N ASP A 22 68.37 -45.60 27.27
CA ASP A 22 67.90 -44.89 26.07
C ASP A 22 66.55 -44.44 26.41
N VAL A 23 66.46 -43.22 26.95
CA VAL A 23 65.25 -42.42 26.92
C VAL A 23 65.07 -42.06 25.44
N VAL A 24 64.36 -42.94 24.75
CA VAL A 24 63.74 -42.54 23.49
C VAL A 24 62.90 -41.35 23.85
N ALA A 25 63.43 -40.18 23.56
CA ALA A 25 62.60 -38.96 23.53
C ALA A 25 61.57 -39.24 22.48
N VAL A 26 60.40 -39.65 22.94
CA VAL A 26 59.20 -39.55 22.12
C VAL A 26 59.01 -38.04 21.90
N GLU A 27 59.48 -37.55 20.78
CA GLU A 27 59.06 -36.29 20.25
C GLU A 27 57.52 -36.44 20.06
N THR A 28 56.81 -36.12 21.10
CA THR A 28 55.37 -35.74 20.92
C THR A 28 55.42 -34.49 20.07
N THR A 29 55.48 -34.66 18.76
CA THR A 29 54.99 -33.65 17.85
C THR A 29 53.54 -33.49 18.25
N SER A 30 53.32 -32.54 19.14
CA SER A 30 52.00 -32.00 19.38
C SER A 30 51.57 -31.44 18.02
N ASP A 31 50.82 -32.26 17.30
CA ASP A 31 50.14 -31.84 16.08
C ASP A 31 49.04 -30.86 16.54
N ILE A 32 49.50 -29.64 16.90
CA ILE A 32 48.58 -28.54 17.22
C ILE A 32 47.97 -28.19 15.89
N PRO A 33 46.67 -28.45 15.68
CA PRO A 33 46.06 -28.12 14.43
C PRO A 33 46.24 -26.61 14.21
N GLU A 34 46.80 -26.26 13.08
CA GLU A 34 46.91 -24.86 12.66
C GLU A 34 45.53 -24.31 12.46
N ALA A 35 45.10 -23.42 13.32
CA ALA A 35 43.82 -22.75 13.23
C ALA A 35 43.97 -21.39 12.54
N ILE A 36 43.24 -21.17 11.47
CA ILE A 36 43.15 -19.87 10.87
C ILE A 36 42.27 -19.02 11.78
N VAL A 37 42.83 -17.96 12.34
CA VAL A 37 42.11 -17.01 13.16
C VAL A 37 41.89 -15.70 12.38
N GLU A 38 40.72 -15.15 12.46
CA GLU A 38 40.36 -13.87 11.87
C GLU A 38 39.92 -12.94 13.01
N ASP A 39 40.50 -11.75 13.05
CA ASP A 39 40.08 -10.74 14.01
C ASP A 39 38.77 -10.13 13.54
N VAL A 40 37.71 -10.34 14.30
CA VAL A 40 36.39 -9.82 14.01
C VAL A 40 36.01 -8.73 15.00
N SER A 41 35.50 -7.61 14.48
CA SER A 41 35.05 -6.50 15.30
C SER A 41 33.53 -6.45 15.33
N SER A 42 32.98 -6.10 16.49
CA SER A 42 31.54 -5.80 16.57
C SER A 42 31.24 -4.44 15.96
N ALA A 43 30.26 -4.40 15.09
CA ALA A 43 29.74 -3.16 14.49
C ALA A 43 28.22 -3.12 14.65
N MET A 44 27.66 -1.92 14.59
CA MET A 44 26.20 -1.76 14.60
C MET A 44 25.64 -2.21 13.24
N HIS A 45 24.81 -3.24 13.25
CA HIS A 45 24.16 -3.79 12.06
C HIS A 45 22.67 -3.52 12.09
N LEU A 46 22.15 -3.12 10.93
CA LEU A 46 20.74 -2.88 10.73
C LEU A 46 20.00 -4.22 10.61
N VAL A 47 19.04 -4.42 11.49
CA VAL A 47 18.11 -5.55 11.41
C VAL A 47 17.00 -5.17 10.45
N VAL A 48 16.84 -5.92 9.38
CA VAL A 48 15.80 -5.71 8.39
C VAL A 48 14.74 -6.80 8.49
N LEU A 49 13.49 -6.37 8.44
CA LEU A 49 12.34 -7.25 8.29
C LEU A 49 11.96 -7.31 6.81
N GLU A 50 11.86 -8.49 6.25
CA GLU A 50 11.31 -8.69 4.92
C GLU A 50 9.86 -9.16 5.02
N ALA A 51 8.92 -8.26 4.72
CA ALA A 51 7.50 -8.55 4.70
C ALA A 51 7.03 -8.85 3.28
N LYS A 52 6.37 -9.97 3.09
CA LYS A 52 5.80 -10.36 1.79
C LYS A 52 4.47 -9.64 1.58
N GLY A 53 4.25 -9.22 0.35
CA GLY A 53 3.06 -8.49 -0.04
C GLY A 53 2.89 -8.43 -1.55
N ARG A 54 2.12 -7.44 -1.99
CA ARG A 54 1.87 -7.18 -3.41
C ARG A 54 1.68 -5.69 -3.64
N THR A 55 1.92 -5.26 -4.87
CA THR A 55 1.55 -3.92 -5.31
C THR A 55 0.05 -3.77 -5.36
N ALA A 56 -0.44 -2.60 -5.02
CA ALA A 56 -1.85 -2.24 -5.06
C ALA A 56 -2.01 -0.79 -5.53
N PRO A 57 -3.16 -0.43 -6.07
CA PRO A 57 -3.46 0.95 -6.39
C PRO A 57 -3.72 1.76 -5.12
N ASP A 58 -3.57 3.08 -5.21
CA ASP A 58 -3.95 3.99 -4.13
C ASP A 58 -5.45 3.95 -3.85
N LYS A 59 -6.26 3.97 -4.93
CA LYS A 59 -7.73 3.95 -4.83
C LYS A 59 -8.33 3.04 -5.89
N VAL A 60 -9.37 2.31 -5.49
CA VAL A 60 -10.24 1.56 -6.39
C VAL A 60 -11.67 1.95 -6.09
N VAL A 61 -12.37 2.49 -7.08
CA VAL A 61 -13.77 2.91 -6.93
C VAL A 61 -14.63 2.31 -8.03
N THR A 62 -15.64 1.56 -7.63
CA THR A 62 -16.73 1.18 -8.54
C THR A 62 -17.66 2.38 -8.71
N VAL A 63 -17.61 2.99 -9.88
CA VAL A 63 -18.43 4.15 -10.22
C VAL A 63 -19.84 3.66 -10.55
N LYS A 64 -20.85 4.22 -9.84
CA LYS A 64 -22.23 3.74 -9.86
C LYS A 64 -23.18 4.81 -10.37
N ALA A 65 -24.29 4.37 -10.98
CA ALA A 65 -25.37 5.24 -11.39
C ALA A 65 -26.09 5.86 -10.17
N GLY A 66 -26.31 7.16 -10.20
CA GLY A 66 -27.05 7.91 -9.18
C GLY A 66 -28.55 7.98 -9.46
N THR A 67 -28.97 7.58 -10.66
CA THR A 67 -30.39 7.64 -11.13
C THR A 67 -30.64 6.48 -12.10
N THR A 68 -31.92 6.25 -12.40
CA THR A 68 -32.32 5.22 -13.38
C THR A 68 -32.18 5.77 -14.82
N GLY A 69 -31.87 4.88 -15.75
CA GLY A 69 -31.90 5.21 -17.18
C GLY A 69 -31.22 4.18 -18.04
N THR A 70 -31.49 4.25 -19.35
CA THR A 70 -30.79 3.45 -20.35
C THR A 70 -29.47 4.11 -20.69
N VAL A 71 -28.39 3.36 -20.76
CA VAL A 71 -27.07 3.82 -21.19
C VAL A 71 -27.12 4.13 -22.69
N VAL A 72 -26.83 5.36 -23.06
CA VAL A 72 -26.79 5.80 -24.46
C VAL A 72 -25.38 5.98 -24.99
N ALA A 73 -24.40 6.15 -24.09
CA ALA A 73 -23.01 6.33 -24.47
C ALA A 73 -22.05 5.85 -23.40
N THR A 74 -20.93 5.22 -23.84
CA THR A 74 -19.80 4.80 -23.00
C THR A 74 -18.50 5.27 -23.65
N PRO A 75 -18.18 6.58 -23.60
CA PRO A 75 -17.06 7.14 -24.35
C PRO A 75 -15.68 6.72 -23.80
N ALA A 76 -15.58 6.39 -22.51
CA ALA A 76 -14.35 5.92 -21.90
C ALA A 76 -14.04 4.48 -22.34
N ARG A 77 -12.79 4.24 -22.79
CA ARG A 77 -12.31 2.91 -23.15
C ARG A 77 -11.68 2.21 -21.96
N GLU A 78 -11.87 0.92 -21.84
CA GLU A 78 -11.16 0.10 -20.84
C GLU A 78 -9.65 0.24 -21.01
N GLY A 79 -8.93 0.28 -19.89
CA GLY A 79 -7.49 0.49 -19.84
C GLY A 79 -7.02 1.92 -20.16
N SER A 80 -7.93 2.86 -20.48
CA SER A 80 -7.55 4.23 -20.78
C SER A 80 -7.46 5.10 -19.54
N PHE A 81 -6.50 6.03 -19.54
CA PHE A 81 -6.43 7.07 -18.52
C PHE A 81 -7.54 8.09 -18.73
N VAL A 82 -8.27 8.43 -17.69
CA VAL A 82 -9.33 9.43 -17.68
C VAL A 82 -9.08 10.48 -16.61
N ARG A 83 -9.41 11.72 -16.89
CA ARG A 83 -9.32 12.82 -15.92
C ARG A 83 -10.59 12.91 -15.08
N LYS A 84 -10.47 13.45 -13.89
CA LYS A 84 -11.61 13.83 -13.04
C LYS A 84 -12.64 14.62 -13.84
N GLY A 85 -13.91 14.21 -13.73
CA GLY A 85 -15.02 14.81 -14.46
C GLY A 85 -15.24 14.25 -15.88
N ALA A 86 -14.35 13.40 -16.40
CA ALA A 86 -14.56 12.74 -17.70
C ALA A 86 -15.82 11.86 -17.65
N LEU A 87 -16.60 11.87 -18.73
CA LEU A 87 -17.81 11.05 -18.86
C LEU A 87 -17.42 9.58 -19.04
N LEU A 88 -17.90 8.72 -18.15
CA LEU A 88 -17.70 7.27 -18.21
C LEU A 88 -18.90 6.58 -18.87
N CYS A 89 -20.11 6.85 -18.35
CA CYS A 89 -21.37 6.40 -18.91
C CYS A 89 -22.36 7.57 -18.98
N GLY A 90 -23.04 7.72 -20.10
CA GLY A 90 -24.16 8.66 -20.28
C GLY A 90 -25.49 7.93 -20.33
N LEU A 91 -26.42 8.33 -19.48
CA LEU A 91 -27.77 7.81 -19.50
C LEU A 91 -28.67 8.70 -20.38
N ASP A 92 -29.81 8.17 -20.82
CA ASP A 92 -30.82 8.93 -21.54
C ASP A 92 -31.26 10.14 -20.72
N VAL A 93 -31.30 11.31 -21.37
CA VAL A 93 -31.56 12.61 -20.76
C VAL A 93 -32.91 13.21 -21.16
N GLU A 94 -33.62 12.63 -22.15
CA GLU A 94 -34.80 13.28 -22.78
C GLU A 94 -35.85 13.69 -21.76
N ALA A 95 -36.34 12.78 -20.95
CA ALA A 95 -37.35 13.05 -19.94
C ALA A 95 -36.92 14.10 -18.91
N ARG A 96 -35.64 14.03 -18.48
CA ARG A 96 -35.09 14.95 -17.47
C ARG A 96 -34.80 16.32 -18.02
N SER A 97 -34.37 16.41 -19.26
CA SER A 97 -34.18 17.70 -19.94
C SER A 97 -35.51 18.42 -20.13
N ALA A 98 -36.58 17.67 -20.45
CA ALA A 98 -37.97 18.22 -20.52
C ALA A 98 -38.42 18.71 -19.14
N GLN A 99 -38.12 17.98 -18.06
CA GLN A 99 -38.46 18.38 -16.69
C GLN A 99 -37.72 19.66 -16.24
N VAL A 100 -36.45 19.83 -16.61
CA VAL A 100 -35.72 21.09 -16.38
C VAL A 100 -36.36 22.23 -17.09
N LYS A 101 -36.72 22.10 -18.39
CA LYS A 101 -37.40 23.14 -19.16
C LYS A 101 -38.76 23.52 -18.55
N GLN A 102 -39.54 22.53 -18.07
CA GLN A 102 -40.79 22.77 -17.38
C GLN A 102 -40.60 23.58 -16.09
N ALA A 103 -39.61 23.21 -15.26
CA ALA A 103 -39.32 23.92 -14.02
C ALA A 103 -38.80 25.35 -14.29
N GLU A 104 -38.01 25.55 -15.35
CA GLU A 104 -37.54 26.88 -15.77
C GLU A 104 -38.70 27.76 -16.21
N ALA A 105 -39.67 27.25 -16.99
CA ALA A 105 -40.85 28.00 -17.37
C ALA A 105 -41.71 28.41 -16.16
N GLN A 106 -41.84 27.53 -15.15
CA GLN A 106 -42.54 27.84 -13.91
C GLN A 106 -41.83 28.94 -13.11
N ARG A 107 -40.48 28.87 -13.00
CA ARG A 107 -39.66 29.91 -12.37
C ARG A 107 -39.82 31.25 -13.07
N ASP A 108 -39.78 31.27 -14.41
CA ASP A 108 -39.93 32.51 -15.18
C ASP A 108 -41.28 33.14 -14.98
N SER A 109 -42.39 32.35 -14.94
CA SER A 109 -43.70 32.83 -14.58
C SER A 109 -43.76 33.43 -13.17
N ALA A 110 -43.23 32.71 -12.18
CA ALA A 110 -43.17 33.19 -10.79
C ALA A 110 -42.32 34.47 -10.65
N LYS A 111 -41.26 34.58 -11.44
CA LYS A 111 -40.43 35.79 -11.48
C LYS A 111 -41.18 37.00 -12.00
N ILE A 112 -41.97 36.87 -13.10
CA ILE A 112 -42.79 37.93 -13.63
C ILE A 112 -43.82 38.40 -12.59
N GLU A 113 -44.46 37.45 -11.89
CA GLU A 113 -45.41 37.75 -10.82
C GLU A 113 -44.77 38.50 -9.65
N PHE A 114 -43.56 38.08 -9.22
CA PHE A 114 -42.81 38.76 -8.18
C PHE A 114 -42.40 40.18 -8.60
N ASP A 115 -41.83 40.34 -9.80
CA ASP A 115 -41.41 41.65 -10.32
C ASP A 115 -42.61 42.63 -10.41
N ALA A 116 -43.77 42.13 -10.82
CA ALA A 116 -45.02 42.92 -10.83
C ALA A 116 -45.50 43.29 -9.42
N ALA A 117 -45.50 42.33 -8.48
CA ALA A 117 -45.88 42.58 -7.09
C ALA A 117 -44.91 43.58 -6.41
N GLN A 118 -43.63 43.47 -6.61
CA GLN A 118 -42.61 44.39 -6.12
C GLN A 118 -42.81 45.80 -6.66
N SER A 119 -43.06 45.93 -7.98
CA SER A 119 -43.30 47.22 -8.61
C SER A 119 -44.57 47.91 -8.06
N LEU A 120 -45.59 47.14 -7.78
CA LEU A 120 -46.85 47.66 -7.20
C LEU A 120 -46.66 48.02 -5.71
N ALA A 121 -45.92 47.23 -4.96
CA ALA A 121 -45.61 47.50 -3.56
C ALA A 121 -44.80 48.80 -3.43
N ALA A 122 -43.82 49.02 -4.28
CA ALA A 122 -43.01 50.24 -4.31
C ALA A 122 -43.85 51.51 -4.57
N LYS A 123 -44.94 51.35 -5.23
CA LYS A 123 -45.92 52.43 -5.50
C LYS A 123 -47.02 52.58 -4.42
N GLY A 124 -46.93 51.72 -3.37
CA GLY A 124 -47.96 51.70 -2.31
C GLY A 124 -49.33 51.16 -2.74
N LEU A 125 -49.42 50.47 -3.90
CA LEU A 125 -50.68 50.02 -4.52
C LEU A 125 -51.08 48.58 -4.18
N THR A 126 -50.24 47.87 -3.37
CA THR A 126 -50.49 46.48 -2.95
C THR A 126 -50.09 46.25 -1.49
N PRO A 127 -50.78 45.37 -0.74
CA PRO A 127 -50.34 44.99 0.62
C PRO A 127 -48.96 44.30 0.61
N ALA A 128 -48.15 44.58 1.63
CA ALA A 128 -46.76 44.01 1.75
C ALA A 128 -46.73 42.47 1.77
N ASN A 129 -47.80 41.81 2.24
CA ASN A 129 -47.89 40.35 2.25
C ASN A 129 -47.97 39.73 0.85
N ARG A 130 -48.41 40.50 -0.16
CA ARG A 130 -48.51 40.00 -1.56
C ARG A 130 -47.11 39.89 -2.18
N GLU A 131 -46.22 40.87 -1.96
CA GLU A 131 -44.84 40.79 -2.39
C GLU A 131 -44.15 39.63 -1.73
N ALA A 132 -44.27 39.46 -0.40
CA ALA A 132 -43.71 38.35 0.34
C ALA A 132 -44.21 36.98 -0.18
N SER A 133 -45.49 36.84 -0.48
CA SER A 133 -46.07 35.63 -1.08
C SER A 133 -45.49 35.33 -2.46
N ALA A 134 -45.44 36.36 -3.35
CA ALA A 134 -44.86 36.19 -4.68
C ALA A 134 -43.38 35.82 -4.63
N LYS A 135 -42.63 36.41 -3.69
CA LYS A 135 -41.23 36.03 -3.46
C LYS A 135 -41.11 34.58 -3.02
N ALA A 136 -41.92 34.12 -2.06
CA ALA A 136 -41.90 32.72 -1.62
C ALA A 136 -42.21 31.75 -2.77
N THR A 137 -43.14 32.13 -3.68
CA THR A 137 -43.45 31.33 -4.89
C THR A 137 -42.25 31.27 -5.84
N LEU A 138 -41.54 32.37 -6.06
CA LEU A 138 -40.32 32.42 -6.87
C LEU A 138 -39.22 31.55 -6.24
N ASP A 139 -38.96 31.71 -4.94
CA ASP A 139 -37.95 30.93 -4.23
C ASP A 139 -38.24 29.41 -4.33
N ALA A 140 -39.50 29.00 -4.22
CA ALA A 140 -39.92 27.61 -4.41
C ALA A 140 -39.70 27.12 -5.86
N ALA A 141 -40.00 27.96 -6.87
CA ALA A 141 -39.77 27.60 -8.27
C ALA A 141 -38.28 27.51 -8.60
N GLU A 142 -37.45 28.38 -8.04
CA GLU A 142 -35.96 28.28 -8.16
C GLU A 142 -35.43 27.00 -7.54
N ALA A 143 -35.94 26.61 -6.39
CA ALA A 143 -35.59 25.34 -5.76
C ALA A 143 -35.97 24.12 -6.64
N ALA A 144 -37.14 24.18 -7.31
CA ALA A 144 -37.59 23.15 -8.24
C ALA A 144 -36.67 23.04 -9.47
N VAL A 145 -36.20 24.17 -10.05
CA VAL A 145 -35.21 24.17 -11.13
C VAL A 145 -33.90 23.52 -10.68
N ASN A 146 -33.42 23.88 -9.52
CA ASN A 146 -32.18 23.28 -8.98
C ASN A 146 -32.32 21.77 -8.77
N ALA A 147 -33.43 21.30 -8.24
CA ALA A 147 -33.72 19.89 -8.06
C ALA A 147 -33.74 19.14 -9.42
N ALA A 148 -34.42 19.70 -10.43
CA ALA A 148 -34.45 19.11 -11.77
C ALA A 148 -33.07 19.07 -12.43
N LYS A 149 -32.25 20.11 -12.26
CA LYS A 149 -30.86 20.14 -12.76
C LYS A 149 -29.96 19.12 -12.07
N VAL A 150 -30.11 18.90 -10.77
CA VAL A 150 -29.39 17.84 -10.04
C VAL A 150 -29.78 16.47 -10.58
N GLU A 151 -31.08 16.20 -10.82
CA GLU A 151 -31.52 14.92 -11.41
C GLU A 151 -30.98 14.73 -12.83
N LEU A 152 -30.95 15.79 -13.63
CA LEU A 152 -30.33 15.75 -14.96
C LEU A 152 -28.82 15.48 -14.85
N SER A 153 -28.09 16.10 -13.93
CA SER A 153 -26.64 15.89 -13.77
C SER A 153 -26.29 14.45 -13.38
N LYS A 154 -27.17 13.73 -12.70
CA LYS A 154 -26.99 12.31 -12.35
C LYS A 154 -27.04 11.37 -13.55
N THR A 155 -27.49 11.81 -14.70
CA THR A 155 -27.46 11.02 -15.94
C THR A 155 -26.06 10.92 -16.53
N GLU A 156 -25.19 11.82 -16.16
CA GLU A 156 -23.79 11.81 -16.56
C GLU A 156 -22.93 11.18 -15.46
N ILE A 157 -22.57 9.93 -15.64
CA ILE A 157 -21.73 9.21 -14.69
C ILE A 157 -20.28 9.55 -15.02
N ARG A 158 -19.65 10.35 -14.16
CA ARG A 158 -18.32 10.94 -14.37
C ARG A 158 -17.28 10.37 -13.43
N ALA A 159 -15.99 10.42 -13.86
CA ALA A 159 -14.86 10.04 -13.06
C ALA A 159 -14.70 10.94 -11.81
N PRO A 160 -14.65 10.39 -10.58
CA PRO A 160 -14.50 11.16 -9.35
C PRO A 160 -13.07 11.69 -9.13
N PHE A 161 -12.07 11.07 -9.74
CA PHE A 161 -10.65 11.44 -9.69
C PHE A 161 -9.94 11.04 -11.00
N ASP A 162 -8.70 11.47 -11.16
CA ASP A 162 -7.83 11.08 -12.26
C ASP A 162 -7.40 9.61 -12.08
N GLY A 163 -7.44 8.80 -13.14
CA GLY A 163 -7.07 7.40 -13.01
C GLY A 163 -7.29 6.60 -14.29
N VAL A 164 -7.12 5.29 -14.20
CA VAL A 164 -7.37 4.36 -15.30
C VAL A 164 -8.77 3.76 -15.17
N PHE A 165 -9.56 3.85 -16.23
CA PHE A 165 -10.85 3.16 -16.32
C PHE A 165 -10.61 1.69 -16.62
N GLU A 166 -10.49 0.89 -15.56
CA GLU A 166 -9.98 -0.49 -15.65
C GLU A 166 -10.98 -1.44 -16.30
N THR A 167 -12.24 -1.38 -15.85
CA THR A 167 -13.28 -2.30 -16.34
C THR A 167 -14.57 -1.56 -16.54
N ARG A 168 -15.19 -1.76 -17.71
CA ARG A 168 -16.54 -1.31 -18.01
C ARG A 168 -17.54 -2.40 -17.64
N LEU A 169 -18.54 -2.05 -16.84
CA LEU A 169 -19.56 -2.97 -16.35
C LEU A 169 -20.94 -2.72 -16.96
N ALA A 170 -21.08 -1.65 -17.75
CA ALA A 170 -22.31 -1.32 -18.45
C ALA A 170 -22.01 -0.90 -19.89
N GLU A 171 -22.81 -1.41 -20.82
CA GLU A 171 -22.74 -1.12 -22.25
C GLU A 171 -23.90 -0.25 -22.72
N ALA A 172 -23.74 0.39 -23.88
CA ALA A 172 -24.83 1.12 -24.50
C ALA A 172 -26.04 0.19 -24.80
N GLY A 173 -27.21 0.57 -24.32
CA GLY A 173 -28.42 -0.25 -24.35
C GLY A 173 -28.79 -0.88 -23.00
N ASP A 174 -27.87 -0.96 -22.06
CA ASP A 174 -28.16 -1.48 -20.72
C ASP A 174 -29.05 -0.51 -19.92
N PHE A 175 -29.91 -1.07 -19.08
CA PHE A 175 -30.71 -0.29 -18.14
C PHE A 175 -30.08 -0.28 -16.77
N LEU A 176 -29.70 0.89 -16.26
CA LEU A 176 -29.13 1.06 -14.93
C LEU A 176 -30.20 1.56 -13.95
N ALA A 177 -30.19 0.93 -12.75
CA ALA A 177 -30.93 1.43 -11.58
C ALA A 177 -29.95 2.20 -10.66
N PRO A 178 -30.45 3.02 -9.70
CA PRO A 178 -29.59 3.65 -8.71
C PRO A 178 -28.73 2.62 -7.96
N GLY A 179 -27.43 2.85 -7.91
CA GLY A 179 -26.46 1.93 -7.32
C GLY A 179 -25.88 0.87 -8.28
N ALA A 180 -26.44 0.72 -9.50
CA ALA A 180 -25.86 -0.15 -10.52
C ALA A 180 -24.49 0.38 -10.98
N ALA A 181 -23.54 -0.52 -11.20
CA ALA A 181 -22.18 -0.15 -11.57
C ALA A 181 -22.06 0.20 -13.06
N CYS A 182 -21.41 1.32 -13.38
CA CYS A 182 -20.99 1.68 -14.73
C CYS A 182 -19.63 1.08 -15.06
N GLY A 183 -18.70 1.11 -14.11
CA GLY A 183 -17.36 0.56 -14.28
C GLY A 183 -16.47 0.77 -13.06
N VAL A 184 -15.22 0.34 -13.17
CA VAL A 184 -14.22 0.43 -12.11
C VAL A 184 -13.15 1.43 -12.52
N LEU A 185 -12.89 2.41 -11.65
CA LEU A 185 -11.85 3.42 -11.81
C LEU A 185 -10.75 3.15 -10.77
N VAL A 186 -9.50 3.17 -11.23
CA VAL A 186 -8.33 2.83 -10.42
C VAL A 186 -7.33 3.98 -10.46
N ASP A 187 -6.89 4.42 -9.29
CA ASP A 187 -5.82 5.40 -9.15
C ASP A 187 -4.50 4.65 -8.85
N MET A 188 -3.56 4.74 -9.77
CA MET A 188 -2.24 4.11 -9.66
C MET A 188 -1.15 5.08 -9.23
N THR A 189 -1.52 6.28 -8.78
CA THR A 189 -0.57 7.32 -8.40
C THR A 189 -0.89 7.87 -7.01
N PRO A 190 -0.10 7.52 -6.00
CA PRO A 190 1.06 6.61 -6.02
C PRO A 190 0.68 5.12 -6.06
N VAL A 191 1.59 4.27 -6.57
CA VAL A 191 1.49 2.83 -6.36
C VAL A 191 1.86 2.52 -4.92
N ILE A 192 1.16 1.59 -4.29
CA ILE A 192 1.47 1.12 -2.93
C ILE A 192 1.89 -0.34 -2.92
N VAL A 193 2.66 -0.73 -1.91
CA VAL A 193 2.86 -2.14 -1.54
C VAL A 193 2.08 -2.40 -0.26
N ALA A 194 1.16 -3.34 -0.33
CA ALA A 194 0.43 -3.86 0.81
C ALA A 194 1.10 -5.17 1.25
N ALA A 195 1.73 -5.16 2.42
CA ALA A 195 2.46 -6.29 2.98
C ALA A 195 1.93 -6.67 4.35
N GLU A 196 2.08 -7.94 4.72
CA GLU A 196 1.67 -8.44 6.02
C GLU A 196 2.87 -8.64 6.94
N VAL A 197 2.80 -8.10 8.14
CA VAL A 197 3.85 -8.15 9.16
C VAL A 197 3.31 -8.85 10.40
N SER A 198 4.09 -9.79 10.95
CA SER A 198 3.71 -10.51 12.17
C SER A 198 3.62 -9.58 13.39
N ASP A 199 2.85 -9.98 14.39
CA ASP A 199 2.64 -9.26 15.65
C ASP A 199 3.95 -8.96 16.40
N GLU A 200 4.96 -9.83 16.28
CA GLU A 200 6.28 -9.67 16.89
C GLU A 200 6.99 -8.36 16.46
N TYR A 201 6.82 -7.96 15.18
CA TYR A 201 7.49 -6.79 14.62
C TYR A 201 6.60 -5.56 14.48
N ALA A 202 5.28 -5.73 14.55
CA ALA A 202 4.32 -4.64 14.32
C ALA A 202 4.54 -3.44 15.24
N GLY A 203 4.89 -3.70 16.50
CA GLY A 203 5.18 -2.65 17.51
C GLY A 203 6.46 -1.84 17.23
N ARG A 204 7.34 -2.30 16.35
CA ARG A 204 8.60 -1.61 15.98
C ARG A 204 8.44 -0.70 14.78
N LEU A 205 7.35 -0.85 14.02
CA LEU A 205 7.09 -0.06 12.83
C LEU A 205 6.53 1.31 13.18
N LYS A 206 6.88 2.30 12.37
CA LYS A 206 6.41 3.69 12.52
C LYS A 206 5.92 4.22 11.18
N LEU A 207 4.90 5.06 11.24
CA LEU A 207 4.46 5.83 10.07
C LEU A 207 5.59 6.74 9.59
N GLY A 208 5.76 6.84 8.27
CA GLY A 208 6.82 7.64 7.66
C GLY A 208 8.19 6.96 7.64
N MET A 209 8.32 5.71 8.12
CA MET A 209 9.55 4.93 8.06
C MET A 209 9.92 4.68 6.60
N ASP A 210 11.20 4.91 6.27
CA ASP A 210 11.74 4.57 4.96
C ASP A 210 11.90 3.05 4.84
N ALA A 211 11.57 2.54 3.68
CA ALA A 211 11.63 1.13 3.34
C ALA A 211 12.11 0.95 1.89
N THR A 212 12.38 -0.28 1.51
CA THR A 212 12.65 -0.62 0.11
C THR A 212 11.66 -1.70 -0.32
N ALA A 213 10.97 -1.46 -1.42
CA ALA A 213 10.12 -2.45 -2.04
C ALA A 213 10.88 -3.16 -3.16
N ARG A 214 10.97 -4.49 -3.08
CA ARG A 214 11.54 -5.33 -4.14
C ARG A 214 10.42 -6.09 -4.81
N LEU A 215 10.26 -5.89 -6.11
CA LEU A 215 9.26 -6.57 -6.93
C LEU A 215 9.75 -7.95 -7.37
N ALA A 216 8.81 -8.81 -7.77
CA ALA A 216 9.12 -10.16 -8.27
C ALA A 216 10.02 -10.16 -9.52
N GLY A 217 10.00 -9.08 -10.33
CA GLY A 217 10.89 -8.87 -11.47
C GLY A 217 12.35 -8.56 -11.08
N GLY A 218 12.64 -8.34 -9.80
CA GLY A 218 13.98 -7.98 -9.30
C GLY A 218 14.22 -6.48 -9.16
N GLU A 219 13.31 -5.64 -9.66
CA GLU A 219 13.38 -4.19 -9.49
C GLU A 219 13.15 -3.79 -8.03
N SER A 220 13.87 -2.77 -7.59
CA SER A 220 13.75 -2.25 -6.23
C SER A 220 13.46 -0.75 -6.27
N TYR A 221 12.46 -0.33 -5.52
CA TYR A 221 12.03 1.06 -5.42
C TYR A 221 12.13 1.55 -3.98
N PRO A 222 12.53 2.80 -3.75
CA PRO A 222 12.35 3.43 -2.45
C PRO A 222 10.87 3.42 -2.09
N ALA A 223 10.60 3.20 -0.81
CA ALA A 223 9.24 3.18 -0.31
C ALA A 223 9.15 3.86 1.06
N ARG A 224 7.96 4.33 1.40
CA ARG A 224 7.71 4.93 2.71
C ARG A 224 6.43 4.39 3.32
N VAL A 225 6.50 3.95 4.56
CA VAL A 225 5.33 3.43 5.30
C VAL A 225 4.30 4.54 5.48
N ARG A 226 3.11 4.37 4.90
CA ARG A 226 2.00 5.32 4.98
C ARG A 226 0.88 4.89 5.93
N TYR A 227 0.72 3.58 6.10
CA TYR A 227 -0.34 3.02 6.93
C TYR A 227 0.14 1.74 7.63
N ILE A 228 -0.28 1.58 8.86
CA ILE A 228 -0.10 0.38 9.67
C ILE A 228 -1.45 0.08 10.30
N SER A 229 -2.01 -1.10 10.04
CA SER A 229 -3.27 -1.53 10.65
C SER A 229 -3.14 -1.56 12.18
N ARG A 230 -4.20 -1.18 12.87
CA ARG A 230 -4.27 -1.27 14.34
C ARG A 230 -4.87 -2.58 14.83
N THR A 231 -5.40 -3.38 13.91
CA THR A 231 -5.97 -4.68 14.20
C THR A 231 -5.27 -5.73 13.38
N ALA A 232 -4.92 -6.85 14.01
CA ALA A 232 -4.38 -8.00 13.30
C ALA A 232 -5.48 -8.74 12.54
N SER A 233 -5.12 -9.36 11.45
CA SER A 233 -5.96 -10.37 10.78
C SER A 233 -6.11 -11.57 11.71
N GLU A 234 -7.32 -11.99 11.98
CA GLU A 234 -7.58 -13.16 12.85
C GLU A 234 -7.05 -14.47 12.23
N ALA A 235 -7.05 -14.55 10.90
CA ALA A 235 -6.62 -15.75 10.19
C ALA A 235 -5.10 -15.94 10.20
N THR A 236 -4.33 -14.86 10.01
CA THR A 236 -2.87 -14.91 9.83
C THR A 236 -2.10 -14.37 11.02
N ARG A 237 -2.76 -13.68 11.96
CA ARG A 237 -2.15 -12.91 13.08
C ARG A 237 -1.11 -11.90 12.60
N THR A 238 -1.36 -11.32 11.42
CA THR A 238 -0.50 -10.32 10.81
C THR A 238 -1.18 -8.96 10.79
N PHE A 239 -0.39 -7.91 10.78
CA PHE A 239 -0.84 -6.54 10.61
C PHE A 239 -0.58 -6.11 9.18
N LEU A 240 -1.58 -5.51 8.55
CA LEU A 240 -1.42 -4.91 7.23
C LEU A 240 -0.56 -3.64 7.34
N VAL A 241 0.47 -3.57 6.53
CA VAL A 241 1.35 -2.42 6.38
C VAL A 241 1.33 -1.98 4.93
N GLU A 242 1.03 -0.72 4.69
CA GLU A 242 1.10 -0.14 3.36
C GLU A 242 2.26 0.84 3.26
N ALA A 243 3.04 0.70 2.21
CA ALA A 243 4.11 1.61 1.88
C ALA A 243 3.88 2.19 0.47
N GLU A 244 4.02 3.49 0.36
CA GLU A 244 3.97 4.22 -0.91
C GLU A 244 5.32 4.07 -1.62
N LEU A 245 5.29 3.72 -2.91
CA LEU A 245 6.47 3.56 -3.73
C LEU A 245 6.81 4.86 -4.45
N ASP A 246 8.08 5.21 -4.44
CA ASP A 246 8.63 6.22 -5.34
C ASP A 246 9.09 5.52 -6.62
N THR A 247 8.19 5.45 -7.59
CA THR A 247 8.45 4.80 -8.88
C THR A 247 9.01 5.76 -9.93
N GLY A 248 9.06 7.07 -9.63
CA GLY A 248 9.35 8.09 -10.66
C GLY A 248 8.39 7.97 -11.83
N ASP A 249 8.92 7.83 -13.05
CA ASP A 249 8.13 7.67 -14.28
C ASP A 249 7.81 6.20 -14.61
N ALA A 250 8.23 5.24 -13.77
CA ALA A 250 8.01 3.82 -14.05
C ALA A 250 6.55 3.43 -13.82
N ILE A 251 5.98 2.70 -14.78
CA ILE A 251 4.63 2.14 -14.68
C ILE A 251 4.72 0.78 -14.00
N VAL A 252 4.30 0.72 -12.74
CA VAL A 252 4.26 -0.51 -11.96
C VAL A 252 2.82 -1.00 -11.89
N PRO A 253 2.49 -2.19 -12.43
CA PRO A 253 1.15 -2.74 -12.35
C PRO A 253 0.75 -3.09 -10.90
N ALA A 254 -0.55 -3.08 -10.61
CA ALA A 254 -1.10 -3.61 -9.38
C ALA A 254 -1.12 -5.15 -9.39
N GLY A 255 -1.07 -5.78 -8.22
CA GLY A 255 -1.12 -7.24 -8.06
C GLY A 255 0.22 -7.95 -8.21
N VAL A 256 1.31 -7.26 -8.53
CA VAL A 256 2.65 -7.83 -8.62
C VAL A 256 3.13 -8.19 -7.21
N SER A 257 3.66 -9.42 -7.06
CA SER A 257 4.28 -9.84 -5.79
C SER A 257 5.47 -8.94 -5.46
N ALA A 258 5.55 -8.53 -4.21
CA ALA A 258 6.59 -7.64 -3.72
C ALA A 258 7.04 -8.05 -2.32
N SER A 259 8.30 -7.73 -1.98
CA SER A 259 8.82 -7.81 -0.62
C SER A 259 9.11 -6.40 -0.13
N LEU A 260 8.56 -6.05 1.01
CA LEU A 260 8.85 -4.78 1.68
C LEU A 260 9.95 -5.01 2.71
N ILE A 261 11.09 -4.36 2.51
CA ILE A 261 12.28 -4.45 3.37
C ILE A 261 12.25 -3.25 4.31
N LEU A 262 12.04 -3.51 5.59
CA LEU A 262 11.83 -2.52 6.64
C LEU A 262 12.99 -2.56 7.64
N PRO A 263 13.68 -1.45 7.92
CA PRO A 263 14.70 -1.37 8.96
C PRO A 263 14.02 -1.30 10.33
N VAL A 264 14.03 -2.39 11.09
CA VAL A 264 13.25 -2.47 12.34
C VAL A 264 14.08 -2.23 13.59
N ASP A 265 15.39 -2.46 13.55
CA ASP A 265 16.28 -2.32 14.71
C ASP A 265 17.73 -2.13 14.29
N THR A 266 18.57 -1.76 15.23
CA THR A 266 20.03 -1.71 15.03
C THR A 266 20.69 -2.40 16.24
N VAL A 267 21.41 -3.48 15.97
CA VAL A 267 22.03 -4.28 17.02
C VAL A 267 23.55 -4.35 16.85
N PRO A 268 24.33 -4.39 17.93
CA PRO A 268 25.73 -4.71 17.81
C PRO A 268 25.88 -6.18 17.41
N ALA A 269 26.50 -6.42 16.27
CA ALA A 269 26.70 -7.76 15.73
C ALA A 269 28.09 -7.88 15.08
N THR A 270 28.57 -9.11 14.99
CA THR A 270 29.83 -9.45 14.34
C THR A 270 29.53 -10.27 13.10
N LEU A 271 30.02 -9.82 11.95
CA LEU A 271 29.91 -10.60 10.71
C LEU A 271 31.00 -11.68 10.70
N ILE A 272 30.56 -12.92 10.61
CA ILE A 272 31.48 -14.08 10.48
C ILE A 272 31.14 -14.84 9.20
N SER A 273 32.17 -15.37 8.54
CA SER A 273 31.96 -16.22 7.36
C SER A 273 31.24 -17.51 7.76
N PRO A 274 30.22 -17.96 7.04
CA PRO A 274 29.56 -19.25 7.28
C PRO A 274 30.51 -20.43 7.24
N ALA A 275 31.65 -20.32 6.55
CA ALA A 275 32.69 -21.34 6.49
C ALA A 275 33.43 -21.59 7.83
N LEU A 276 33.32 -20.64 8.77
CA LEU A 276 33.86 -20.75 10.12
C LEU A 276 32.93 -21.46 11.09
N LEU A 277 31.66 -21.70 10.69
CA LEU A 277 30.70 -22.41 11.51
C LEU A 277 30.75 -23.89 11.20
N THR A 278 31.42 -24.67 12.09
CA THR A 278 31.35 -26.13 12.06
C THR A 278 30.22 -26.60 12.97
N LEU A 279 29.29 -27.40 12.41
CA LEU A 279 28.33 -28.12 13.22
C LEU A 279 29.03 -29.31 13.89
N SER A 280 29.11 -29.29 15.22
CA SER A 280 29.60 -30.43 16.02
C SER A 280 28.43 -31.33 16.43
#